data_44aab3c2e9031d1914505e11764337f0
#
_entry.id   44aab3c2e9031d1914505e11764337f0
#
_cell.length_a   1.000
_cell.length_b   1.000
_cell.length_c   1.000
_cell.angle_alpha   90.00
_cell.angle_beta   90.00
_cell.angle_gamma   90.00
#
_symmetry.space_group_name_H-M   'P 1'
#
loop_
_entity.id
_entity.type
_entity.pdbx_description
1 polymer ?
#
loop_
_entity_poly.entity_id
_entity_poly.type
_entity_poly.pdbx_seq_one_letter_code
_entity_poly.pdbx_strand_id
1 'polypeptide(L)'
;MNDARLTPLDLSRLDQAGFVARLGHVFEHSPWVAQRAFAAGSFDTVDALHAAMLAVVERATEQERLALLRAHPELGVAARLTEASAAEQGGLGLDRLADAEARGMAELNSAYRTRFGFPFIIAVRGQKDRGAIEAALRERLGHTPEQEMAVALAQVARIARFRLDNIFPAASGELTVHVLDTARGLPAIGMDLELWRVAGSERVSLRRAVTNREGRVDGPLLAGAMLTEGGYELVFDVGKWRGTEAGFYDVIPIRFRVADPTRHYHVPLLLSPYGYTTYRGS
;
A
#
# COMPACT_ATOMS: atom_id res chain seq x y z
N MET A 1 17.55 8.27 14.78
CA MET A 1 16.08 8.42 14.84
C MET A 1 15.51 7.30 13.99
N ASN A 2 14.74 6.42 14.60
CA ASN A 2 14.17 5.27 13.91
C ASN A 2 13.15 5.80 12.89
N ASP A 3 13.41 5.61 11.62
CA ASP A 3 12.49 5.95 10.52
C ASP A 3 11.38 4.88 10.49
N ALA A 4 10.55 4.91 11.56
CA ALA A 4 9.40 4.02 11.65
C ALA A 4 8.44 4.44 10.53
N ARG A 5 8.22 3.52 9.60
CA ARG A 5 7.36 3.70 8.43
C ARG A 5 5.97 4.09 8.88
N LEU A 6 5.52 5.26 8.44
CA LEU A 6 4.21 5.81 8.77
C LEU A 6 3.11 4.87 8.21
N THR A 7 2.14 4.54 9.04
CA THR A 7 0.92 3.83 8.62
C THR A 7 -0.25 4.80 8.58
N PRO A 8 -1.35 4.49 7.87
CA PRO A 8 -2.56 5.33 7.92
C PRO A 8 -3.09 5.53 9.34
N LEU A 9 -2.94 4.54 10.23
CA LEU A 9 -3.35 4.64 11.63
C LEU A 9 -2.53 5.69 12.41
N ASP A 10 -1.26 5.87 12.08
CA ASP A 10 -0.41 6.87 12.74
C ASP A 10 -0.84 8.31 12.45
N LEU A 11 -1.61 8.53 11.38
CA LEU A 11 -2.20 9.82 11.05
C LEU A 11 -3.16 10.32 12.13
N SER A 12 -3.79 9.42 12.89
CA SER A 12 -4.68 9.76 14.01
C SER A 12 -3.98 10.49 15.17
N ARG A 13 -2.65 10.39 15.22
CA ARG A 13 -1.81 11.07 16.24
C ARG A 13 -1.38 12.47 15.83
N LEU A 14 -1.64 12.86 14.59
CA LEU A 14 -1.29 14.18 14.06
C LEU A 14 -2.43 15.18 14.35
N ASP A 15 -2.06 16.42 14.58
CA ASP A 15 -2.99 17.53 14.47
C ASP A 15 -3.29 17.83 12.98
N GLN A 16 -4.24 18.72 12.73
CA GLN A 16 -4.63 19.07 11.36
C GLN A 16 -3.44 19.61 10.55
N ALA A 17 -2.58 20.42 11.16
CA ALA A 17 -1.43 20.98 10.47
C ALA A 17 -0.43 19.89 10.05
N GLY A 18 -0.12 18.95 10.93
CA GLY A 18 0.72 17.78 10.65
C GLY A 18 0.12 16.86 9.59
N PHE A 19 -1.19 16.63 9.64
CA PHE A 19 -1.91 15.85 8.63
C PHE A 19 -1.83 16.51 7.24
N VAL A 20 -2.09 17.82 7.15
CA VAL A 20 -2.00 18.59 5.90
C VAL A 20 -0.57 18.67 5.39
N ALA A 21 0.42 18.86 6.25
CA ALA A 21 1.82 18.86 5.85
C ALA A 21 2.23 17.51 5.21
N ARG A 22 1.64 16.40 5.68
CA ARG A 22 1.95 15.06 5.19
C ARG A 22 1.18 14.67 3.93
N LEU A 23 -0.07 15.09 3.79
CA LEU A 23 -1.00 14.63 2.75
C LEU A 23 -1.49 15.73 1.79
N GLY A 24 -1.18 16.99 2.06
CA GLY A 24 -1.67 18.11 1.26
C GLY A 24 -1.20 18.12 -0.20
N HIS A 25 -0.13 17.39 -0.50
CA HIS A 25 0.41 17.23 -1.85
C HIS A 25 -0.20 16.04 -2.64
N VAL A 26 -1.03 15.21 -1.99
CA VAL A 26 -1.69 14.05 -2.64
C VAL A 26 -2.58 14.51 -3.80
N PHE A 27 -3.30 15.63 -3.61
CA PHE A 27 -4.04 16.31 -4.67
C PHE A 27 -3.24 17.54 -5.10
N GLU A 28 -2.95 17.65 -6.40
CA GLU A 28 -2.09 18.68 -6.97
C GLU A 28 -2.52 20.08 -6.55
N HIS A 29 -1.62 20.84 -5.89
CA HIS A 29 -1.87 22.20 -5.37
C HIS A 29 -3.21 22.39 -4.63
N SER A 30 -3.77 21.32 -4.05
CA SER A 30 -5.09 21.33 -3.44
C SER A 30 -5.08 20.79 -2.00
N PRO A 31 -4.30 21.42 -1.07
CA PRO A 31 -4.19 20.95 0.31
C PRO A 31 -5.53 20.99 1.09
N TRP A 32 -6.51 21.74 0.58
CA TRP A 32 -7.86 21.80 1.14
C TRP A 32 -8.56 20.45 1.18
N VAL A 33 -8.21 19.52 0.27
CA VAL A 33 -8.76 18.16 0.28
C VAL A 33 -8.30 17.42 1.55
N ALA A 34 -7.00 17.44 1.84
CA ALA A 34 -6.47 16.86 3.07
C ALA A 34 -7.01 17.57 4.31
N GLN A 35 -7.10 18.92 4.28
CA GLN A 35 -7.61 19.71 5.38
C GLN A 35 -9.06 19.33 5.75
N ARG A 36 -9.92 19.14 4.77
CA ARG A 36 -11.32 18.72 5.01
C ARG A 36 -11.43 17.24 5.35
N ALA A 37 -10.59 16.39 4.77
CA ALA A 37 -10.58 14.95 5.09
C ALA A 37 -10.14 14.66 6.53
N PHE A 38 -9.35 15.55 7.16
CA PHE A 38 -8.95 15.42 8.56
C PHE A 38 -10.15 15.28 9.51
N ALA A 39 -11.27 15.93 9.21
CA ALA A 39 -12.50 15.86 10.02
C ALA A 39 -13.16 14.45 10.03
N ALA A 40 -12.77 13.56 9.12
CA ALA A 40 -13.29 12.19 9.09
C ALA A 40 -12.67 11.29 10.19
N GLY A 41 -11.62 11.74 10.89
CA GLY A 41 -11.01 11.06 12.04
C GLY A 41 -9.88 10.10 11.66
N SER A 42 -9.86 8.90 12.26
CA SER A 42 -8.81 7.92 12.05
C SER A 42 -9.05 7.05 10.81
N PHE A 43 -7.97 6.57 10.21
CA PHE A 43 -8.00 5.71 9.03
C PHE A 43 -7.21 4.43 9.31
N ASP A 44 -7.87 3.29 9.21
CA ASP A 44 -7.22 1.99 9.43
C ASP A 44 -6.46 1.51 8.17
N THR A 45 -6.86 1.98 6.99
CA THR A 45 -6.30 1.55 5.70
C THR A 45 -6.11 2.73 4.75
N VAL A 46 -5.24 2.53 3.74
CA VAL A 46 -5.07 3.48 2.63
C VAL A 46 -6.38 3.64 1.85
N ASP A 47 -7.18 2.57 1.73
CA ASP A 47 -8.47 2.62 1.05
C ASP A 47 -9.47 3.52 1.78
N ALA A 48 -9.55 3.43 3.10
CA ALA A 48 -10.41 4.30 3.92
C ALA A 48 -9.98 5.77 3.83
N LEU A 49 -8.68 6.05 3.90
CA LEU A 49 -8.12 7.40 3.72
C LEU A 49 -8.44 7.95 2.33
N HIS A 50 -8.19 7.16 1.28
CA HIS A 50 -8.48 7.56 -0.10
C HIS A 50 -9.97 7.86 -0.30
N ALA A 51 -10.85 6.96 0.17
CA ALA A 51 -12.30 7.16 0.09
C ALA A 51 -12.76 8.43 0.80
N ALA A 52 -12.21 8.74 1.98
CA ALA A 52 -12.52 9.98 2.70
C ALA A 52 -12.08 11.23 1.92
N MET A 53 -10.90 11.21 1.29
CA MET A 53 -10.43 12.31 0.45
C MET A 53 -11.29 12.47 -0.80
N LEU A 54 -11.69 11.37 -1.45
CA LEU A 54 -12.61 11.42 -2.61
C LEU A 54 -13.98 11.97 -2.24
N ALA A 55 -14.53 11.58 -1.09
CA ALA A 55 -15.79 12.12 -0.60
C ALA A 55 -15.75 13.64 -0.37
N VAL A 56 -14.58 14.21 -0.04
CA VAL A 56 -14.39 15.68 0.02
C VAL A 56 -14.51 16.28 -1.37
N VAL A 57 -13.88 15.68 -2.40
CA VAL A 57 -13.94 16.16 -3.78
C VAL A 57 -15.35 16.03 -4.37
N GLU A 58 -16.07 14.95 -4.06
CA GLU A 58 -17.45 14.73 -4.50
C GLU A 58 -18.41 15.79 -3.95
N ARG A 59 -18.22 16.20 -2.67
CA ARG A 59 -19.04 17.24 -2.02
C ARG A 59 -18.60 18.66 -2.36
N ALA A 60 -17.47 18.82 -3.03
CA ALA A 60 -16.97 20.13 -3.44
C ALA A 60 -17.88 20.78 -4.49
N THR A 61 -17.90 22.11 -4.50
CA THR A 61 -18.60 22.87 -5.53
C THR A 61 -17.98 22.61 -6.91
N GLU A 62 -18.73 22.88 -7.96
CA GLU A 62 -18.22 22.78 -9.34
C GLU A 62 -16.99 23.67 -9.53
N GLN A 63 -17.00 24.87 -8.96
CA GLN A 63 -15.88 25.81 -9.01
C GLN A 63 -14.61 25.23 -8.34
N GLU A 64 -14.76 24.59 -7.18
CA GLU A 64 -13.62 23.94 -6.49
C GLU A 64 -13.10 22.74 -7.26
N ARG A 65 -13.98 21.90 -7.84
CA ARG A 65 -13.58 20.79 -8.71
C ARG A 65 -12.86 21.27 -9.95
N LEU A 66 -13.35 22.35 -10.58
CA LEU A 66 -12.69 22.95 -11.72
C LEU A 66 -11.32 23.54 -11.35
N ALA A 67 -11.21 24.20 -10.19
CA ALA A 67 -9.93 24.69 -9.67
C ALA A 67 -8.93 23.55 -9.41
N LEU A 68 -9.39 22.42 -8.84
CA LEU A 68 -8.58 21.22 -8.65
C LEU A 68 -8.05 20.68 -9.99
N LEU A 69 -8.89 20.60 -11.02
CA LEU A 69 -8.45 20.14 -12.35
C LEU A 69 -7.43 21.10 -12.97
N ARG A 70 -7.66 22.42 -12.85
CA ARG A 70 -6.75 23.47 -13.38
C ARG A 70 -5.40 23.51 -12.67
N ALA A 71 -5.32 23.00 -11.46
CA ALA A 71 -4.07 22.91 -10.69
C ALA A 71 -3.09 21.86 -11.25
N HIS A 72 -3.56 20.91 -12.06
CA HIS A 72 -2.72 19.87 -12.65
C HIS A 72 -1.87 20.44 -13.81
N PRO A 73 -0.61 20.01 -13.93
CA PRO A 73 0.25 20.41 -15.05
C PRO A 73 -0.19 19.73 -16.34
N GLU A 74 0.11 20.38 -17.46
CA GLU A 74 -0.04 19.76 -18.78
C GLU A 74 0.97 18.63 -19.01
N LEU A 75 0.54 17.59 -19.69
CA LEU A 75 1.43 16.51 -20.12
C LEU A 75 2.42 16.97 -21.18
N GLY A 76 3.68 16.57 -21.03
CA GLY A 76 4.74 16.91 -21.98
C GLY A 76 5.29 18.33 -21.86
N VAL A 77 4.91 19.10 -20.83
CA VAL A 77 5.42 20.45 -20.56
C VAL A 77 6.23 20.45 -19.27
N ALA A 78 7.55 20.35 -19.39
CA ALA A 78 8.48 20.21 -18.25
C ALA A 78 8.52 21.44 -17.28
N ALA A 79 8.07 22.62 -17.73
CA ALA A 79 8.36 23.89 -17.06
C ALA A 79 7.59 24.17 -15.75
N ARG A 80 6.62 23.33 -15.33
CA ARG A 80 5.78 23.57 -14.14
C ARG A 80 5.39 22.29 -13.39
N LEU A 81 6.25 21.28 -13.40
CA LEU A 81 5.97 20.02 -12.73
C LEU A 81 6.34 20.10 -11.24
N THR A 82 5.47 19.60 -10.36
CA THR A 82 5.87 19.22 -9.01
C THR A 82 6.79 18.00 -9.07
N GLU A 83 7.58 17.73 -8.02
CA GLU A 83 8.44 16.52 -7.96
C GLU A 83 7.66 15.24 -8.23
N ALA A 84 6.44 15.13 -7.66
CA ALA A 84 5.57 13.97 -7.87
C ALA A 84 5.12 13.85 -9.33
N SER A 85 4.67 14.95 -9.95
CA SER A 85 4.24 14.98 -11.35
C SER A 85 5.41 14.75 -12.32
N ALA A 86 6.61 15.22 -12.00
CA ALA A 86 7.82 14.96 -12.79
C ALA A 86 8.19 13.47 -12.76
N ALA A 87 8.15 12.83 -11.59
CA ALA A 87 8.40 11.40 -11.45
C ALA A 87 7.34 10.54 -12.19
N GLU A 88 6.07 10.96 -12.15
CA GLU A 88 4.97 10.29 -12.86
C GLU A 88 5.12 10.36 -14.38
N GLN A 89 5.48 11.52 -14.93
CA GLN A 89 5.64 11.72 -16.37
C GLN A 89 6.95 11.17 -16.96
N GLY A 90 8.03 11.18 -16.18
CA GLY A 90 9.35 10.68 -16.58
C GLY A 90 9.36 9.18 -16.91
N GLY A 91 8.46 8.40 -16.29
CA GLY A 91 8.37 6.95 -16.49
C GLY A 91 8.07 6.50 -17.93
N LEU A 92 7.39 7.35 -18.74
CA LEU A 92 7.14 7.10 -20.17
C LEU A 92 7.93 8.06 -21.08
N GLY A 93 8.89 8.82 -20.54
CA GLY A 93 9.73 9.75 -21.31
C GLY A 93 8.93 10.88 -21.96
N LEU A 94 7.82 11.31 -21.36
CA LEU A 94 7.03 12.48 -21.81
C LEU A 94 7.80 13.80 -21.63
N ASP A 95 8.86 13.78 -20.85
CA ASP A 95 9.82 14.86 -20.65
C ASP A 95 10.85 15.00 -21.78
N ARG A 96 10.93 14.04 -22.72
CA ARG A 96 11.94 13.93 -23.79
C ARG A 96 11.31 13.65 -25.15
N LEU A 97 10.28 14.39 -25.50
CA LEU A 97 9.62 14.28 -26.81
C LEU A 97 10.52 14.86 -27.91
N ALA A 98 10.53 14.21 -29.08
CA ALA A 98 11.11 14.82 -30.28
C ALA A 98 10.29 16.06 -30.68
N ASP A 99 10.91 17.04 -31.34
CA ASP A 99 10.29 18.33 -31.66
C ASP A 99 8.94 18.22 -32.42
N ALA A 100 8.79 17.24 -33.27
CA ALA A 100 7.54 17.00 -34.01
C ALA A 100 6.45 16.43 -33.09
N GLU A 101 6.79 15.48 -32.25
CA GLU A 101 5.87 14.88 -31.24
C GLU A 101 5.46 15.92 -30.21
N ALA A 102 6.43 16.75 -29.73
CA ALA A 102 6.15 17.82 -28.81
C ALA A 102 5.16 18.85 -29.36
N ARG A 103 5.30 19.24 -30.64
CA ARG A 103 4.36 20.14 -31.31
C ARG A 103 2.97 19.53 -31.43
N GLY A 104 2.85 18.25 -31.87
CA GLY A 104 1.57 17.57 -31.93
C GLY A 104 0.85 17.45 -30.59
N MET A 105 1.60 17.14 -29.53
CA MET A 105 1.06 17.09 -28.16
C MET A 105 0.61 18.48 -27.67
N ALA A 106 1.38 19.52 -27.95
CA ALA A 106 1.03 20.91 -27.61
C ALA A 106 -0.26 21.38 -28.30
N GLU A 107 -0.43 21.05 -29.57
CA GLU A 107 -1.66 21.35 -30.31
C GLU A 107 -2.88 20.66 -29.70
N LEU A 108 -2.76 19.36 -29.39
CA LEU A 108 -3.84 18.60 -28.78
C LEU A 108 -4.17 19.12 -27.37
N ASN A 109 -3.18 19.43 -26.55
CA ASN A 109 -3.38 20.04 -25.24
C ASN A 109 -4.06 21.40 -25.33
N SER A 110 -3.69 22.22 -26.31
CA SER A 110 -4.31 23.53 -26.57
C SER A 110 -5.78 23.39 -26.94
N ALA A 111 -6.08 22.48 -27.88
CA ALA A 111 -7.46 22.18 -28.29
C ALA A 111 -8.31 21.67 -27.11
N TYR A 112 -7.74 20.77 -26.28
CA TYR A 112 -8.41 20.23 -25.12
C TYR A 112 -8.71 21.31 -24.07
N ARG A 113 -7.71 22.14 -23.74
CA ARG A 113 -7.89 23.26 -22.79
C ARG A 113 -8.92 24.28 -23.29
N THR A 114 -8.92 24.59 -24.57
CA THR A 114 -9.90 25.49 -25.17
C THR A 114 -11.32 24.93 -25.05
N ARG A 115 -11.48 23.62 -25.23
CA ARG A 115 -12.79 22.95 -25.16
C ARG A 115 -13.33 22.79 -23.75
N PHE A 116 -12.49 22.39 -22.78
CA PHE A 116 -12.93 21.97 -21.44
C PHE A 116 -12.54 22.95 -20.33
N GLY A 117 -11.62 23.90 -20.58
CA GLY A 117 -11.21 24.91 -19.61
C GLY A 117 -10.24 24.43 -18.53
N PHE A 118 -9.70 23.20 -18.66
CA PHE A 118 -8.68 22.60 -17.80
C PHE A 118 -7.73 21.70 -18.62
N PRO A 119 -6.52 21.37 -18.13
CA PRO A 119 -5.57 20.53 -18.86
C PRO A 119 -6.07 19.09 -18.99
N PHE A 120 -5.59 18.36 -20.00
CA PHE A 120 -5.81 16.92 -20.09
C PHE A 120 -5.09 16.19 -18.94
N ILE A 121 -5.86 15.43 -18.17
CA ILE A 121 -5.38 14.69 -17.00
C ILE A 121 -5.55 13.20 -17.26
N ILE A 122 -4.47 12.44 -17.13
CA ILE A 122 -4.46 10.99 -17.19
C ILE A 122 -3.44 10.43 -16.20
N ALA A 123 -3.78 9.36 -15.49
CA ALA A 123 -2.84 8.63 -14.68
C ALA A 123 -1.83 7.90 -15.57
N VAL A 124 -0.61 8.41 -15.68
CA VAL A 124 0.45 7.89 -16.57
C VAL A 124 0.87 6.48 -16.13
N ARG A 125 0.93 6.21 -14.82
CA ARG A 125 1.20 4.88 -14.29
C ARG A 125 0.10 3.90 -14.72
N GLY A 126 0.52 2.83 -15.41
CA GLY A 126 -0.40 1.81 -15.94
C GLY A 126 -0.82 2.06 -17.40
N GLN A 127 -0.35 3.14 -18.05
CA GLN A 127 -0.46 3.28 -19.48
C GLN A 127 0.59 2.41 -20.18
N LYS A 128 0.23 1.86 -21.34
CA LYS A 128 1.10 0.95 -22.08
C LYS A 128 2.30 1.68 -22.67
N ASP A 129 2.02 2.81 -23.31
CA ASP A 129 2.99 3.64 -24.02
C ASP A 129 2.43 5.05 -24.25
N ARG A 130 3.24 5.92 -24.88
CA ARG A 130 2.84 7.30 -25.23
C ARG A 130 1.69 7.35 -26.23
N GLY A 131 1.65 6.41 -27.19
CA GLY A 131 0.59 6.34 -28.19
C GLY A 131 -0.78 6.10 -27.55
N ALA A 132 -0.85 5.30 -26.48
CA ALA A 132 -2.08 5.10 -25.72
C ALA A 132 -2.56 6.40 -25.05
N ILE A 133 -1.64 7.24 -24.55
CA ILE A 133 -1.97 8.54 -23.96
C ILE A 133 -2.51 9.50 -25.02
N GLU A 134 -1.86 9.57 -26.18
CA GLU A 134 -2.30 10.42 -27.29
C GLU A 134 -3.65 9.96 -27.85
N ALA A 135 -3.87 8.66 -27.99
CA ALA A 135 -5.15 8.10 -28.42
C ALA A 135 -6.27 8.45 -27.43
N ALA A 136 -6.03 8.31 -26.12
CA ALA A 136 -6.98 8.70 -25.08
C ALA A 136 -7.31 10.20 -25.12
N LEU A 137 -6.31 11.07 -25.39
CA LEU A 137 -6.54 12.51 -25.53
C LEU A 137 -7.43 12.82 -26.74
N ARG A 138 -7.16 12.20 -27.88
CA ARG A 138 -7.99 12.36 -29.11
C ARG A 138 -9.42 11.87 -28.90
N GLU A 139 -9.59 10.71 -28.26
CA GLU A 139 -10.91 10.15 -27.93
C GLU A 139 -11.69 11.10 -27.01
N ARG A 140 -11.06 11.57 -25.94
CA ARG A 140 -11.71 12.41 -24.94
C ARG A 140 -12.02 13.82 -25.42
N LEU A 141 -11.38 14.29 -26.46
CA LEU A 141 -11.80 15.50 -27.19
C LEU A 141 -13.23 15.39 -27.76
N GLY A 142 -13.76 14.19 -27.97
CA GLY A 142 -15.15 13.94 -28.39
C GLY A 142 -16.19 13.96 -27.24
N HIS A 143 -15.78 14.02 -25.99
CA HIS A 143 -16.71 14.01 -24.84
C HIS A 143 -17.53 15.30 -24.72
N THR A 144 -18.66 15.21 -23.99
CA THR A 144 -19.32 16.42 -23.48
C THR A 144 -18.54 16.99 -22.28
N PRO A 145 -18.70 18.28 -21.93
CA PRO A 145 -18.05 18.86 -20.75
C PRO A 145 -18.33 18.10 -19.45
N GLU A 146 -19.53 17.60 -19.26
CA GLU A 146 -19.96 16.84 -18.07
C GLU A 146 -19.27 15.47 -18.02
N GLN A 147 -19.23 14.75 -19.14
CA GLN A 147 -18.53 13.47 -19.27
C GLN A 147 -17.04 13.65 -18.97
N GLU A 148 -16.44 14.70 -19.56
CA GLU A 148 -15.02 14.95 -19.42
C GLU A 148 -14.63 15.37 -17.99
N MET A 149 -15.46 16.17 -17.32
CA MET A 149 -15.29 16.50 -15.91
C MET A 149 -15.25 15.24 -15.06
N ALA A 150 -16.20 14.32 -15.26
CA ALA A 150 -16.26 13.06 -14.50
C ALA A 150 -15.04 12.17 -14.77
N VAL A 151 -14.62 12.03 -16.03
CA VAL A 151 -13.43 11.25 -16.40
C VAL A 151 -12.16 11.88 -15.83
N ALA A 152 -12.01 13.19 -15.93
CA ALA A 152 -10.83 13.89 -15.39
C ALA A 152 -10.72 13.71 -13.88
N LEU A 153 -11.82 13.86 -13.12
CA LEU A 153 -11.85 13.62 -11.68
C LEU A 153 -11.52 12.15 -11.33
N ALA A 154 -11.98 11.19 -12.13
CA ALA A 154 -11.61 9.79 -11.95
C ALA A 154 -10.10 9.55 -12.18
N GLN A 155 -9.48 10.26 -13.13
CA GLN A 155 -8.03 10.20 -13.32
C GLN A 155 -7.27 10.84 -12.14
N VAL A 156 -7.75 11.96 -11.61
CA VAL A 156 -7.21 12.59 -10.39
C VAL A 156 -7.29 11.62 -9.21
N ALA A 157 -8.41 10.92 -9.05
CA ALA A 157 -8.57 9.90 -8.02
C ALA A 157 -7.53 8.78 -8.13
N ARG A 158 -7.23 8.31 -9.34
CA ARG A 158 -6.18 7.29 -9.59
C ARG A 158 -4.79 7.82 -9.26
N ILE A 159 -4.48 9.06 -9.64
CA ILE A 159 -3.20 9.71 -9.33
C ILE A 159 -3.04 9.85 -7.81
N ALA A 160 -4.08 10.32 -7.12
CA ALA A 160 -4.10 10.44 -5.66
C ALA A 160 -3.86 9.07 -4.98
N ARG A 161 -4.48 8.00 -5.50
CA ARG A 161 -4.24 6.65 -5.00
C ARG A 161 -2.78 6.23 -5.16
N PHE A 162 -2.16 6.43 -6.31
CA PHE A 162 -0.75 6.10 -6.51
C PHE A 162 0.18 6.90 -5.60
N ARG A 163 -0.13 8.16 -5.30
CA ARG A 163 0.62 8.98 -4.36
C ARG A 163 0.48 8.48 -2.93
N LEU A 164 -0.73 8.07 -2.53
CA LEU A 164 -0.95 7.42 -1.24
C LEU A 164 -0.21 6.08 -1.13
N ASP A 165 -0.20 5.25 -2.17
CA ASP A 165 0.56 3.99 -2.20
C ASP A 165 2.08 4.22 -2.09
N ASN A 166 2.60 5.37 -2.57
CA ASN A 166 3.99 5.75 -2.38
C ASN A 166 4.29 6.23 -0.94
N ILE A 167 3.35 6.94 -0.31
CA ILE A 167 3.46 7.39 1.09
C ILE A 167 3.30 6.20 2.05
N PHE A 168 2.38 5.30 1.75
CA PHE A 168 2.03 4.11 2.53
C PHE A 168 2.20 2.85 1.65
N PRO A 169 3.42 2.51 1.24
CA PRO A 169 3.60 1.36 0.38
C PRO A 169 3.08 0.11 1.08
N ALA A 170 2.35 -0.73 0.34
CA ALA A 170 1.84 -1.98 0.84
C ALA A 170 2.96 -2.79 1.48
N ALA A 171 2.70 -3.32 2.67
CA ALA A 171 3.61 -4.28 3.28
C ALA A 171 3.71 -5.48 2.33
N SER A 172 4.92 -5.75 1.85
CA SER A 172 5.20 -6.90 0.96
C SER A 172 5.84 -8.05 1.72
N GLY A 173 6.04 -7.89 3.04
CA GLY A 173 6.63 -8.90 3.89
C GLY A 173 5.68 -10.07 4.14
N GLU A 174 6.28 -11.18 4.50
CA GLU A 174 5.59 -12.43 4.84
C GLU A 174 6.09 -12.96 6.17
N LEU A 175 5.19 -13.59 6.92
CA LEU A 175 5.54 -14.39 8.11
C LEU A 175 5.33 -15.86 7.78
N THR A 176 6.42 -16.63 7.81
CA THR A 176 6.43 -18.06 7.53
C THR A 176 6.99 -18.85 8.69
N VAL A 177 6.67 -20.13 8.74
CA VAL A 177 7.11 -21.07 9.78
C VAL A 177 7.60 -22.38 9.17
N HIS A 178 8.52 -23.03 9.86
CA HIS A 178 8.99 -24.37 9.52
C HIS A 178 9.32 -25.14 10.80
N VAL A 179 8.76 -26.33 10.96
CA VAL A 179 8.96 -27.16 12.15
C VAL A 179 9.67 -28.46 11.77
N LEU A 180 10.79 -28.73 12.42
CA LEU A 180 11.65 -29.89 12.18
C LEU A 180 11.78 -30.72 13.46
N ASP A 181 11.56 -32.01 13.35
CA ASP A 181 11.94 -33.00 14.38
C ASP A 181 13.40 -33.39 14.18
N THR A 182 14.27 -32.81 14.99
CA THR A 182 15.73 -33.03 14.89
C THR A 182 16.16 -34.39 15.45
N ALA A 183 15.32 -35.06 16.25
CA ALA A 183 15.61 -36.41 16.73
C ALA A 183 15.44 -37.46 15.62
N ARG A 184 14.47 -37.24 14.72
CA ARG A 184 14.21 -38.12 13.58
C ARG A 184 14.86 -37.63 12.28
N GLY A 185 15.28 -36.36 12.24
CA GLY A 185 15.79 -35.71 11.01
C GLY A 185 14.69 -35.49 9.96
N LEU A 186 13.43 -35.32 10.37
CA LEU A 186 12.25 -35.20 9.50
C LEU A 186 11.46 -33.94 9.79
N PRO A 187 10.63 -33.45 8.84
CA PRO A 187 9.65 -32.42 9.13
C PRO A 187 8.63 -32.88 10.17
N ALA A 188 8.22 -31.98 11.06
CA ALA A 188 7.13 -32.23 12.03
C ALA A 188 5.77 -32.03 11.31
N ILE A 189 5.20 -33.10 10.81
CA ILE A 189 3.95 -33.13 10.05
C ILE A 189 2.75 -33.14 11.01
N GLY A 190 1.71 -32.34 10.73
CA GLY A 190 0.45 -32.38 11.49
C GLY A 190 0.52 -31.67 12.86
N MET A 191 1.50 -30.79 13.09
CA MET A 191 1.59 -30.02 14.32
C MET A 191 0.65 -28.80 14.26
N ASP A 192 -0.23 -28.71 15.24
CA ASP A 192 -1.08 -27.53 15.44
C ASP A 192 -0.25 -26.34 15.92
N LEU A 193 -0.54 -25.18 15.38
CA LEU A 193 0.04 -23.91 15.83
C LEU A 193 -0.95 -22.77 15.74
N GLU A 194 -0.75 -21.76 16.59
CA GLU A 194 -1.58 -20.56 16.62
C GLU A 194 -0.71 -19.32 16.67
N LEU A 195 -1.03 -18.35 15.81
CA LEU A 195 -0.38 -17.04 15.76
C LEU A 195 -1.23 -16.01 16.51
N TRP A 196 -0.62 -15.27 17.38
CA TRP A 196 -1.23 -14.23 18.18
C TRP A 196 -0.57 -12.87 17.94
N ARG A 197 -1.38 -11.82 17.94
CA ARG A 197 -0.91 -10.44 18.13
C ARG A 197 -0.79 -10.17 19.63
N VAL A 198 0.31 -9.55 20.04
CA VAL A 198 0.57 -9.25 21.46
C VAL A 198 0.84 -7.76 21.63
N ALA A 199 0.07 -7.11 22.51
CA ALA A 199 0.24 -5.71 22.87
C ALA A 199 0.14 -5.58 24.41
N GLY A 200 1.27 -5.43 25.09
CA GLY A 200 1.31 -5.45 26.55
C GLY A 200 0.82 -6.80 27.10
N SER A 201 -0.27 -6.78 27.86
CA SER A 201 -0.95 -7.96 28.41
C SER A 201 -2.04 -8.53 27.48
N GLU A 202 -2.41 -7.81 26.44
CA GLU A 202 -3.47 -8.24 25.53
C GLU A 202 -2.94 -9.20 24.47
N ARG A 203 -3.75 -10.23 24.15
CA ARG A 203 -3.49 -11.20 23.10
C ARG A 203 -4.72 -11.34 22.22
N VAL A 204 -4.52 -11.28 20.91
CA VAL A 204 -5.58 -11.49 19.90
C VAL A 204 -5.12 -12.61 18.96
N SER A 205 -5.92 -13.67 18.86
CA SER A 205 -5.67 -14.77 17.92
C SER A 205 -5.86 -14.25 16.48
N LEU A 206 -4.84 -14.43 15.64
CA LEU A 206 -4.85 -14.01 14.25
C LEU A 206 -5.08 -15.17 13.29
N ARG A 207 -4.44 -16.32 13.56
CA ARG A 207 -4.52 -17.47 12.67
C ARG A 207 -4.20 -18.77 13.40
N ARG A 208 -4.97 -19.81 13.10
CA ARG A 208 -4.66 -21.21 13.43
C ARG A 208 -4.23 -21.94 12.16
N ALA A 209 -3.25 -22.82 12.29
CA ALA A 209 -2.72 -23.57 11.18
C ALA A 209 -2.17 -24.93 11.64
N VAL A 210 -1.96 -25.83 10.68
CA VAL A 210 -1.37 -27.15 10.90
C VAL A 210 -0.22 -27.32 9.91
N THR A 211 0.89 -27.90 10.35
CA THR A 211 2.03 -28.16 9.47
C THR A 211 1.74 -29.26 8.46
N ASN A 212 2.15 -29.02 7.23
CA ASN A 212 2.03 -29.94 6.10
C ASN A 212 3.16 -30.97 6.06
N ARG A 213 3.26 -31.74 4.96
CA ARG A 213 4.27 -32.81 4.75
C ARG A 213 5.71 -32.29 4.77
N GLU A 214 5.92 -31.01 4.57
CA GLU A 214 7.24 -30.35 4.63
C GLU A 214 7.51 -29.71 6.00
N GLY A 215 6.62 -29.87 6.99
CA GLY A 215 6.72 -29.17 8.28
C GLY A 215 6.41 -27.67 8.18
N ARG A 216 5.85 -27.23 7.07
CA ARG A 216 5.45 -25.84 6.80
C ARG A 216 3.94 -25.70 6.85
N VAL A 217 3.47 -24.47 6.84
CA VAL A 217 2.05 -24.16 6.64
C VAL A 217 1.80 -23.83 5.16
N ASP A 218 0.64 -24.17 4.64
CA ASP A 218 0.26 -23.81 3.28
C ASP A 218 0.09 -22.29 3.16
N GLY A 219 1.02 -21.68 2.46
CA GLY A 219 1.18 -20.24 2.35
C GLY A 219 1.75 -19.57 3.62
N PRO A 220 1.98 -18.26 3.59
CA PRO A 220 2.47 -17.50 4.74
C PRO A 220 1.40 -17.40 5.83
N LEU A 221 1.82 -17.36 7.11
CA LEU A 221 0.92 -17.11 8.23
C LEU A 221 0.27 -15.73 8.16
N LEU A 222 1.04 -14.72 7.75
CA LEU A 222 0.58 -13.38 7.41
C LEU A 222 1.34 -12.91 6.17
N ALA A 223 0.70 -12.09 5.35
CA ALA A 223 1.33 -11.46 4.19
C ALA A 223 0.75 -10.06 3.93
N GLY A 224 1.53 -9.20 3.30
CA GLY A 224 1.10 -7.88 2.86
C GLY A 224 0.57 -7.02 4.00
N ALA A 225 -0.59 -6.41 3.81
CA ALA A 225 -1.20 -5.49 4.77
C ALA A 225 -1.59 -6.13 6.13
N MET A 226 -1.69 -7.47 6.19
CA MET A 226 -1.96 -8.18 7.44
C MET A 226 -0.74 -8.28 8.35
N LEU A 227 0.49 -8.19 7.80
CA LEU A 227 1.72 -8.16 8.58
C LEU A 227 2.02 -6.71 8.96
N THR A 228 1.91 -6.40 10.24
CA THR A 228 2.11 -5.05 10.78
C THR A 228 3.25 -5.01 11.79
N GLU A 229 3.83 -3.83 12.04
CA GLU A 229 4.84 -3.67 13.09
C GLU A 229 4.27 -4.02 14.47
N GLY A 230 5.05 -4.71 15.33
CA GLY A 230 4.72 -4.96 16.73
C GLY A 230 5.01 -6.37 17.21
N GLY A 231 4.47 -6.74 18.38
CA GLY A 231 4.68 -8.01 19.04
C GLY A 231 3.80 -9.12 18.49
N TYR A 232 4.37 -10.29 18.31
CA TYR A 232 3.69 -11.52 17.90
C TYR A 232 4.12 -12.69 18.78
N GLU A 233 3.28 -13.70 18.88
CA GLU A 233 3.58 -14.95 19.53
C GLU A 233 3.08 -16.13 18.68
N LEU A 234 3.96 -17.06 18.34
CA LEU A 234 3.62 -18.36 17.77
C LEU A 234 3.58 -19.38 18.91
N VAL A 235 2.46 -20.11 19.01
CA VAL A 235 2.26 -21.16 20.01
C VAL A 235 2.15 -22.49 19.30
N PHE A 236 3.02 -23.43 19.62
CA PHE A 236 3.08 -24.76 19.02
C PHE A 236 2.58 -25.79 20.04
N ASP A 237 1.61 -26.62 19.65
CA ASP A 237 1.05 -27.69 20.48
C ASP A 237 1.87 -28.99 20.30
N VAL A 238 3.01 -29.02 20.99
CA VAL A 238 4.00 -30.10 20.86
C VAL A 238 3.55 -31.36 21.54
N GLY A 239 2.88 -31.25 22.69
CA GLY A 239 2.38 -32.38 23.46
C GLY A 239 1.32 -33.16 22.67
N LYS A 240 0.36 -32.47 22.09
CA LYS A 240 -0.66 -33.08 21.23
C LYS A 240 -0.04 -33.72 19.99
N TRP A 241 0.94 -33.08 19.36
CA TRP A 241 1.64 -33.60 18.18
C TRP A 241 2.44 -34.88 18.48
N ARG A 242 3.12 -34.95 19.64
CA ARG A 242 3.90 -36.13 20.06
C ARG A 242 3.01 -37.29 20.50
N GLY A 243 1.83 -37.01 21.03
CA GLY A 243 0.93 -38.01 21.59
C GLY A 243 1.57 -38.72 22.78
N THR A 244 1.79 -40.03 22.67
CA THR A 244 2.36 -40.85 23.77
C THR A 244 3.88 -40.88 23.78
N GLU A 245 4.58 -40.22 22.85
CA GLU A 245 6.03 -40.18 22.83
C GLU A 245 6.60 -39.29 23.94
N ALA A 246 7.72 -39.73 24.54
CA ALA A 246 8.35 -38.98 25.60
C ALA A 246 8.84 -37.62 25.13
N GLY A 247 8.55 -36.59 25.88
CA GLY A 247 9.01 -35.21 25.63
C GLY A 247 8.83 -34.36 26.90
N PHE A 248 9.61 -33.30 26.98
CA PHE A 248 9.58 -32.39 28.15
C PHE A 248 8.61 -31.24 27.95
N TYR A 249 8.52 -30.72 26.69
CA TYR A 249 7.67 -29.58 26.39
C TYR A 249 6.31 -30.01 25.89
N ASP A 250 5.26 -29.44 26.46
CA ASP A 250 3.87 -29.61 26.07
C ASP A 250 3.44 -28.53 25.06
N VAL A 251 3.68 -27.27 25.41
CA VAL A 251 3.40 -26.11 24.56
C VAL A 251 4.66 -25.23 24.48
N ILE A 252 5.01 -24.80 23.28
CA ILE A 252 6.16 -23.91 23.06
C ILE A 252 5.67 -22.56 22.51
N PRO A 253 5.65 -21.48 23.33
CA PRO A 253 5.39 -20.13 22.84
C PRO A 253 6.70 -19.47 22.39
N ILE A 254 6.72 -18.93 21.17
CA ILE A 254 7.83 -18.14 20.63
C ILE A 254 7.36 -16.72 20.45
N ARG A 255 7.85 -15.80 21.27
CA ARG A 255 7.61 -14.36 21.19
C ARG A 255 8.66 -13.68 20.35
N PHE A 256 8.22 -12.81 19.41
CA PHE A 256 9.11 -12.04 18.57
C PHE A 256 8.48 -10.70 18.20
N ARG A 257 9.28 -9.82 17.59
CA ARG A 257 8.83 -8.51 17.13
C ARG A 257 9.06 -8.38 15.61
N VAL A 258 8.02 -7.96 14.90
CA VAL A 258 8.11 -7.44 13.54
C VAL A 258 8.44 -5.96 13.65
N ALA A 259 9.63 -5.57 13.19
CA ALA A 259 10.09 -4.18 13.21
C ALA A 259 9.86 -3.49 11.84
N ASP A 260 9.88 -4.25 10.75
CA ASP A 260 9.64 -3.77 9.39
C ASP A 260 8.71 -4.75 8.66
N PRO A 261 7.41 -4.42 8.51
CA PRO A 261 6.42 -5.31 7.93
C PRO A 261 6.61 -5.54 6.43
N THR A 262 7.59 -4.90 5.79
CA THR A 262 7.92 -5.14 4.38
C THR A 262 8.94 -6.25 4.18
N ARG A 263 9.54 -6.73 5.26
CA ARG A 263 10.53 -7.79 5.21
C ARG A 263 9.91 -9.16 5.44
N HIS A 264 10.56 -10.19 4.90
CA HIS A 264 10.25 -11.57 5.22
C HIS A 264 10.73 -11.91 6.64
N TYR A 265 9.85 -12.57 7.40
CA TYR A 265 10.13 -13.14 8.71
C TYR A 265 9.89 -14.64 8.65
N HIS A 266 10.93 -15.40 8.83
CA HIS A 266 10.87 -16.85 8.94
C HIS A 266 11.16 -17.25 10.37
N VAL A 267 10.24 -17.99 11.01
CA VAL A 267 10.36 -18.45 12.39
C VAL A 267 10.40 -19.97 12.40
N PRO A 268 11.58 -20.60 12.29
CA PRO A 268 11.71 -22.04 12.37
C PRO A 268 11.67 -22.52 13.83
N LEU A 269 11.15 -23.73 14.05
CA LEU A 269 11.24 -24.47 15.29
C LEU A 269 11.97 -25.80 15.03
N LEU A 270 13.16 -25.96 15.62
CA LEU A 270 13.91 -27.22 15.62
C LEU A 270 13.62 -27.90 16.95
N LEU A 271 12.92 -29.03 16.91
CA LEU A 271 12.40 -29.71 18.08
C LEU A 271 13.13 -31.00 18.35
N SER A 272 13.52 -31.23 19.60
CA SER A 272 13.99 -32.50 20.13
C SER A 272 13.14 -32.94 21.31
N PRO A 273 13.27 -34.18 21.88
CA PRO A 273 12.48 -34.60 23.02
C PRO A 273 12.58 -33.70 24.26
N TYR A 274 13.75 -33.12 24.51
CA TYR A 274 14.08 -32.38 25.74
C TYR A 274 14.55 -30.94 25.47
N GLY A 275 14.46 -30.45 24.22
CA GLY A 275 14.90 -29.11 23.88
C GLY A 275 14.33 -28.62 22.57
N TYR A 276 14.49 -27.31 22.32
CA TYR A 276 14.18 -26.72 21.03
C TYR A 276 15.12 -25.55 20.73
N THR A 277 15.23 -25.23 19.46
CA THR A 277 15.92 -24.04 18.99
C THR A 277 15.03 -23.29 18.01
N THR A 278 15.07 -21.97 18.09
CA THR A 278 14.42 -21.08 17.15
C THR A 278 15.35 -19.92 16.81
N TYR A 279 15.17 -19.34 15.61
CA TYR A 279 15.96 -18.19 15.19
C TYR A 279 15.16 -17.39 14.16
N ARG A 280 15.62 -16.18 13.82
CA ARG A 280 15.10 -15.44 12.71
C ARG A 280 15.77 -15.93 11.44
N GLY A 281 15.03 -16.66 10.58
CA GLY A 281 15.41 -16.92 9.20
C GLY A 281 15.14 -15.70 8.30
N SER A 282 15.81 -15.63 7.18
CA SER A 282 15.67 -14.60 6.15
C SER A 282 14.86 -15.12 4.98
#